data_89c144267d687bd22846643f2e8e2ec1
#
_entry.id   89c144267d687bd22846643f2e8e2ec1
#
_cell.length_a   1.000
_cell.length_b   1.000
_cell.length_c   1.000
_cell.angle_alpha   90.00
_cell.angle_beta   90.00
_cell.angle_gamma   90.00
#
_symmetry.space_group_name_H-M   'P 1'
#
loop_
_entity.id
_entity.type
_entity.pdbx_description
1 polymer ?
#
loop_
_entity_poly.entity_id
_entity_poly.type
_entity_poly.pdbx_seq_one_letter_code
_entity_poly.pdbx_strand_id
1 'polypeptide(L)'
;FFNSRKGLVVLFIILLSCVQNQATVWVASPWQRVLRDTAPGPCREVNIQVAANEYEPFRLIIRAGARPLKNVNVTVGPLAAGHAVISAEQVELFRAHYLHIAQPSPGARNPAGWYPDALIPFQAAQQKSDASYIAAPFSVAPGENAEVWCDLYVPPGTAPGVYSGTAVVGSNGVHLETVPIKVTVWDFTLPQDIALRSHFGPLYREAAELMGLQPDTKEFHAMEHLYNQALLKHRAVPATPGSIWPHWDTQRGLVDQGESERIRQLVEQEHFNALDVPLRYQEEPEKCRAYLAAVAAWLRELGYLEKAYVYLEDEPNDAGEYELVRRQGALIHSADSGLARLCTEQTIPSQADWGDLYGAVDIWCPLWGLWDDASAKQRLAKGEQLWSYTALCQGSEATPWWQIDMEPVHFRAPLWISWNLHISGFLYWSSVAYKGHRSLQEVWEAPTYRGHFWGEGVMLYPGAPAGVYGFVPSIRLKLFREAAEDYEYMALAAAKGKREDVDRIVARSEERRVGK
;
A
#
# COMPACT_ATOMS: atom_id res chain seq x y z
N PHE A 1 -48.23 19.99 41.33
CA PHE A 1 -47.00 20.43 40.55
C PHE A 1 -45.78 19.55 40.77
N PHE A 2 -45.90 18.30 41.27
CA PHE A 2 -44.74 17.44 41.54
C PHE A 2 -44.66 16.14 40.71
N ASN A 3 -45.52 15.94 39.71
CA ASN A 3 -45.57 14.70 38.92
C ASN A 3 -45.03 14.79 37.45
N SER A 4 -44.64 15.97 36.98
CA SER A 4 -44.22 16.12 35.56
C SER A 4 -42.71 15.83 35.32
N ARG A 5 -41.85 15.98 36.35
CA ARG A 5 -40.41 15.73 36.20
C ARG A 5 -40.01 14.25 36.20
N LYS A 6 -40.72 13.41 36.94
CA LYS A 6 -40.46 11.95 36.96
C LYS A 6 -40.89 11.27 35.68
N GLY A 7 -41.99 11.70 35.05
CA GLY A 7 -42.41 11.17 33.76
C GLY A 7 -41.45 11.53 32.61
N LEU A 8 -40.87 12.72 32.62
CA LEU A 8 -39.94 13.18 31.60
C LEU A 8 -38.59 12.45 31.66
N VAL A 9 -38.09 12.17 32.91
CA VAL A 9 -36.84 11.42 33.11
C VAL A 9 -37.01 9.95 32.72
N VAL A 10 -38.13 9.31 33.04
CA VAL A 10 -38.44 7.93 32.65
C VAL A 10 -38.59 7.81 31.12
N LEU A 11 -39.25 8.78 30.47
CA LEU A 11 -39.41 8.82 29.00
C LEU A 11 -38.06 9.03 28.32
N PHE A 12 -37.17 9.86 28.86
CA PHE A 12 -35.84 10.09 28.36
C PHE A 12 -34.94 8.85 28.53
N ILE A 13 -35.04 8.13 29.65
CA ILE A 13 -34.32 6.88 29.90
C ILE A 13 -34.83 5.76 28.98
N ILE A 14 -36.16 5.66 28.75
CA ILE A 14 -36.74 4.70 27.82
C ILE A 14 -36.37 5.01 26.39
N LEU A 15 -36.36 6.27 25.97
CA LEU A 15 -35.91 6.69 24.63
C LEU A 15 -34.41 6.42 24.43
N LEU A 16 -33.57 6.72 25.40
CA LEU A 16 -32.15 6.38 25.37
C LEU A 16 -31.91 4.86 25.32
N SER A 17 -32.68 4.09 26.09
CA SER A 17 -32.58 2.62 26.09
C SER A 17 -33.12 2.00 24.79
N CYS A 18 -34.12 2.60 24.12
CA CYS A 18 -34.60 2.17 22.82
C CYS A 18 -33.58 2.46 21.70
N VAL A 19 -32.90 3.59 21.75
CA VAL A 19 -31.85 3.95 20.76
C VAL A 19 -30.62 3.04 20.88
N GLN A 20 -30.27 2.61 22.11
CA GLN A 20 -29.18 1.66 22.32
C GLN A 20 -29.50 0.21 21.89
N ASN A 21 -30.76 -0.12 21.67
CA ASN A 21 -31.20 -1.49 21.34
C ASN A 21 -31.27 -1.78 19.83
N GLN A 22 -31.16 -0.78 18.95
CA GLN A 22 -31.27 -0.97 17.50
C GLN A 22 -29.91 -1.12 16.82
N ALA A 23 -29.88 -1.93 15.77
CA ALA A 23 -28.75 -1.96 14.85
C ALA A 23 -28.57 -0.60 14.19
N THR A 24 -27.33 -0.20 13.94
CA THR A 24 -27.02 1.09 13.31
C THR A 24 -26.03 0.89 12.18
N VAL A 25 -26.28 1.52 11.03
CA VAL A 25 -25.34 1.58 9.92
C VAL A 25 -24.90 3.03 9.73
N TRP A 26 -23.60 3.25 9.55
CA TRP A 26 -23.08 4.58 9.22
C TRP A 26 -21.89 4.50 8.26
N VAL A 27 -21.59 5.63 7.63
CA VAL A 27 -20.45 5.80 6.74
C VAL A 27 -19.27 6.36 7.50
N ALA A 28 -18.10 5.76 7.34
CA ALA A 28 -16.84 6.26 7.91
C ALA A 28 -15.87 6.66 6.78
N SER A 29 -15.10 7.71 7.01
CA SER A 29 -13.98 8.06 6.13
C SER A 29 -12.91 6.97 6.15
N PRO A 30 -12.21 6.69 5.02
CA PRO A 30 -11.07 5.79 5.00
C PRO A 30 -9.99 6.19 6.01
N TRP A 31 -9.84 7.46 6.28
CA TRP A 31 -8.85 8.05 7.21
C TRP A 31 -9.28 8.06 8.68
N GLN A 32 -10.46 7.56 9.00
CA GLN A 32 -10.95 7.44 10.38
C GLN A 32 -10.68 6.03 10.91
N ARG A 33 -10.05 5.91 12.07
CA ARG A 33 -9.96 4.63 12.75
C ARG A 33 -11.32 4.25 13.35
N VAL A 34 -11.77 3.03 13.04
CA VAL A 34 -13.00 2.46 13.62
C VAL A 34 -12.65 1.13 14.27
N LEU A 35 -12.65 1.10 15.60
CA LEU A 35 -12.45 -0.11 16.37
C LEU A 35 -13.78 -0.85 16.58
N ARG A 36 -13.70 -2.07 17.10
CA ARG A 36 -14.87 -2.93 17.29
C ARG A 36 -15.92 -2.33 18.24
N ASP A 37 -15.51 -1.45 19.13
CA ASP A 37 -16.35 -0.77 20.13
C ASP A 37 -16.59 0.73 19.85
N THR A 38 -16.02 1.28 18.81
CA THR A 38 -16.19 2.69 18.44
C THR A 38 -17.68 3.06 18.34
N ALA A 39 -18.05 4.16 18.98
CA ALA A 39 -19.43 4.67 18.92
C ALA A 39 -19.84 5.04 17.49
N PRO A 40 -21.15 4.91 17.12
CA PRO A 40 -21.62 5.26 15.80
C PRO A 40 -21.35 6.70 15.41
N GLY A 41 -20.82 6.90 14.21
CA GLY A 41 -20.68 8.22 13.59
C GLY A 41 -22.03 8.78 13.10
N PRO A 42 -22.09 10.07 12.76
CA PRO A 42 -23.33 10.73 12.32
C PRO A 42 -23.67 10.51 10.84
N CYS A 43 -22.66 10.21 9.99
CA CYS A 43 -22.84 10.17 8.53
C CYS A 43 -23.66 8.95 8.10
N ARG A 44 -24.67 9.18 7.23
CA ARG A 44 -25.61 8.16 6.73
C ARG A 44 -25.63 8.08 5.21
N GLU A 45 -24.78 8.82 4.53
CA GLU A 45 -24.68 8.84 3.07
C GLU A 45 -23.20 8.82 2.65
N VAL A 46 -22.93 8.27 1.47
CA VAL A 46 -21.64 8.33 0.81
C VAL A 46 -21.64 9.54 -0.11
N ASN A 47 -20.64 10.41 0.03
CA ASN A 47 -20.44 11.55 -0.87
C ASN A 47 -18.94 11.66 -1.18
N ILE A 48 -18.54 11.16 -2.34
CA ILE A 48 -17.14 11.06 -2.78
C ILE A 48 -16.93 11.73 -4.12
N GLN A 49 -15.69 12.07 -4.42
CA GLN A 49 -15.25 12.72 -5.65
C GLN A 49 -14.06 11.94 -6.19
N VAL A 50 -14.04 11.70 -7.50
CA VAL A 50 -13.12 10.76 -8.12
C VAL A 50 -12.84 11.16 -9.56
N ALA A 51 -11.63 10.90 -10.07
CA ALA A 51 -11.34 10.98 -11.50
C ALA A 51 -11.65 9.64 -12.20
N ALA A 52 -11.61 9.61 -13.52
CA ALA A 52 -11.57 8.35 -14.23
C ALA A 52 -10.19 7.67 -14.04
N ASN A 53 -10.13 6.34 -14.11
CA ASN A 53 -8.97 5.50 -13.79
C ASN A 53 -8.47 5.64 -12.34
N GLU A 54 -9.40 5.77 -11.40
CA GLU A 54 -9.12 5.92 -9.97
C GLU A 54 -9.98 4.96 -9.17
N TYR A 55 -9.46 4.53 -8.03
CA TYR A 55 -10.20 3.86 -6.99
C TYR A 55 -10.52 4.87 -5.88
N GLU A 56 -11.77 4.97 -5.47
CA GLU A 56 -12.16 5.80 -4.33
C GLU A 56 -12.94 4.94 -3.32
N PRO A 57 -12.44 4.75 -2.11
CA PRO A 57 -13.10 3.90 -1.13
C PRO A 57 -14.13 4.65 -0.29
N PHE A 58 -15.14 3.91 0.14
CA PHE A 58 -16.01 4.29 1.24
C PHE A 58 -16.22 3.09 2.19
N ARG A 59 -16.59 3.38 3.41
CA ARG A 59 -16.69 2.35 4.44
C ARG A 59 -18.06 2.36 5.07
N LEU A 60 -18.70 1.18 5.11
CA LEU A 60 -19.96 0.96 5.81
C LEU A 60 -19.67 0.26 7.13
N ILE A 61 -20.03 0.90 8.22
CA ILE A 61 -19.85 0.33 9.56
C ILE A 61 -21.22 -0.12 10.07
N ILE A 62 -21.29 -1.38 10.45
CA ILE A 62 -22.53 -2.04 10.87
C ILE A 62 -22.37 -2.41 12.35
N ARG A 63 -23.14 -1.76 13.20
CA ARG A 63 -23.16 -2.01 14.64
C ARG A 63 -24.36 -2.82 15.04
N ALA A 64 -24.14 -3.90 15.77
CA ALA A 64 -25.24 -4.57 16.44
C ALA A 64 -25.70 -3.77 17.67
N GLY A 65 -27.00 -3.73 17.92
CA GLY A 65 -27.57 -3.21 19.16
C GLY A 65 -27.37 -4.19 20.32
N ALA A 66 -28.34 -4.31 21.21
CA ALA A 66 -28.31 -5.26 22.32
C ALA A 66 -28.43 -6.74 21.89
N ARG A 67 -28.78 -7.01 20.64
CA ARG A 67 -28.88 -8.36 20.08
C ARG A 67 -27.86 -8.53 18.95
N PRO A 68 -27.30 -9.74 18.77
CA PRO A 68 -26.40 -10.00 17.67
C PRO A 68 -27.11 -9.88 16.32
N LEU A 69 -26.40 -9.41 15.32
CA LEU A 69 -26.82 -9.52 13.93
C LEU A 69 -26.26 -10.85 13.37
N LYS A 70 -27.10 -11.56 12.60
CA LYS A 70 -26.73 -12.82 11.94
C LYS A 70 -26.98 -12.73 10.46
N ASN A 71 -26.19 -13.48 9.69
CA ASN A 71 -26.30 -13.50 8.23
C ASN A 71 -26.37 -12.10 7.63
N VAL A 72 -25.47 -11.22 8.09
CA VAL A 72 -25.35 -9.86 7.53
C VAL A 72 -24.75 -9.95 6.14
N ASN A 73 -25.34 -9.21 5.23
CA ASN A 73 -24.85 -9.05 3.87
C ASN A 73 -24.99 -7.60 3.43
N VAL A 74 -24.15 -7.19 2.48
CA VAL A 74 -24.14 -5.87 1.86
C VAL A 74 -24.14 -6.05 0.35
N THR A 75 -24.95 -5.25 -0.34
CA THR A 75 -24.95 -5.16 -1.80
C THR A 75 -24.91 -3.70 -2.22
N VAL A 76 -24.24 -3.41 -3.34
CA VAL A 76 -24.22 -2.09 -3.95
C VAL A 76 -24.83 -2.20 -5.33
N GLY A 77 -25.79 -1.32 -5.64
CA GLY A 77 -26.40 -1.24 -6.95
C GLY A 77 -25.54 -0.44 -7.93
N PRO A 78 -25.92 -0.40 -9.22
CA PRO A 78 -25.27 0.47 -10.19
C PRO A 78 -25.45 1.95 -9.80
N LEU A 79 -24.49 2.78 -10.21
CA LEU A 79 -24.54 4.22 -9.99
C LEU A 79 -24.88 4.89 -11.33
N ALA A 80 -25.89 5.77 -11.36
CA ALA A 80 -26.40 6.36 -12.59
C ALA A 80 -26.32 7.88 -12.60
N ALA A 81 -26.00 8.45 -13.77
CA ALA A 81 -26.04 9.87 -14.09
C ALA A 81 -26.74 10.06 -15.45
N GLY A 82 -28.06 10.25 -15.45
CA GLY A 82 -28.88 10.25 -16.68
C GLY A 82 -28.80 8.90 -17.39
N HIS A 83 -28.19 8.86 -18.58
CA HIS A 83 -27.98 7.61 -19.35
C HIS A 83 -26.64 6.94 -19.06
N ALA A 84 -25.70 7.62 -18.40
CA ALA A 84 -24.42 7.05 -18.04
C ALA A 84 -24.55 6.21 -16.76
N VAL A 85 -23.87 5.05 -16.74
CA VAL A 85 -23.93 4.09 -15.63
C VAL A 85 -22.54 3.60 -15.31
N ILE A 86 -22.19 3.62 -14.02
CA ILE A 86 -21.09 2.85 -13.47
C ILE A 86 -21.71 1.54 -12.96
N SER A 87 -21.28 0.41 -13.53
CA SER A 87 -21.79 -0.92 -13.18
C SER A 87 -21.54 -1.26 -11.70
N ALA A 88 -22.45 -2.00 -11.08
CA ALA A 88 -22.25 -2.52 -9.72
C ALA A 88 -20.97 -3.37 -9.57
N GLU A 89 -20.49 -3.99 -10.64
CA GLU A 89 -19.25 -4.77 -10.69
C GLU A 89 -17.99 -3.92 -10.48
N GLN A 90 -18.10 -2.59 -10.68
CA GLN A 90 -17.02 -1.64 -10.40
C GLN A 90 -16.88 -1.31 -8.91
N VAL A 91 -17.75 -1.85 -8.05
CA VAL A 91 -17.65 -1.71 -6.59
C VAL A 91 -17.27 -3.06 -5.99
N GLU A 92 -16.01 -3.18 -5.60
CA GLU A 92 -15.53 -4.35 -4.86
C GLU A 92 -15.85 -4.22 -3.37
N LEU A 93 -16.43 -5.25 -2.77
CA LEU A 93 -16.77 -5.28 -1.36
C LEU A 93 -15.81 -6.20 -0.60
N PHE A 94 -15.35 -5.73 0.56
CA PHE A 94 -14.47 -6.48 1.44
C PHE A 94 -14.99 -6.40 2.88
N ARG A 95 -14.97 -7.52 3.60
CA ARG A 95 -15.14 -7.50 5.05
C ARG A 95 -13.80 -7.32 5.72
N ALA A 96 -13.67 -6.30 6.58
CA ALA A 96 -12.48 -6.15 7.39
C ALA A 96 -12.40 -7.24 8.46
N HIS A 97 -11.27 -7.93 8.52
CA HIS A 97 -10.94 -8.84 9.59
C HIS A 97 -10.32 -8.05 10.74
N TYR A 98 -10.84 -8.26 11.96
CA TYR A 98 -10.32 -7.65 13.17
C TYR A 98 -9.39 -8.61 13.88
N LEU A 99 -8.17 -8.19 14.15
CA LEU A 99 -7.19 -8.90 14.96
C LEU A 99 -7.01 -8.22 16.32
N HIS A 100 -6.64 -8.97 17.34
CA HIS A 100 -6.49 -8.47 18.69
C HIS A 100 -5.04 -8.07 18.99
N ILE A 101 -4.79 -6.78 19.12
CA ILE A 101 -3.51 -6.23 19.56
C ILE A 101 -3.54 -6.13 21.08
N ALA A 102 -2.96 -7.11 21.76
CA ALA A 102 -2.92 -7.14 23.21
C ALA A 102 -1.87 -6.18 23.79
N GLN A 103 -0.77 -5.99 23.05
CA GLN A 103 0.30 -5.05 23.39
C GLN A 103 0.60 -4.20 22.15
N PRO A 104 0.39 -2.89 22.22
CA PRO A 104 0.64 -2.00 21.07
C PRO A 104 2.08 -2.06 20.59
N SER A 105 2.27 -1.78 19.31
CA SER A 105 3.59 -1.61 18.70
C SER A 105 4.38 -0.50 19.40
N PRO A 106 5.70 -0.59 19.46
CA PRO A 106 6.53 0.50 19.98
C PRO A 106 6.20 1.82 19.28
N GLY A 107 5.96 2.87 20.07
CA GLY A 107 5.60 4.19 19.55
C GLY A 107 4.14 4.37 19.13
N ALA A 108 3.32 3.34 19.15
CA ALA A 108 1.88 3.48 18.93
C ALA A 108 1.23 4.27 20.08
N ARG A 109 0.40 5.25 19.74
CA ARG A 109 -0.37 6.05 20.70
C ARG A 109 -1.74 5.44 21.00
N ASN A 110 -2.18 4.51 20.16
CA ASN A 110 -3.46 3.84 20.30
C ASN A 110 -3.40 2.70 21.32
N PRO A 111 -4.48 2.45 22.08
CA PRO A 111 -4.51 1.42 23.13
C PRO A 111 -4.53 0.00 22.55
N ALA A 112 -4.29 -0.99 23.39
CA ALA A 112 -4.63 -2.37 23.09
C ALA A 112 -6.11 -2.51 22.70
N GLY A 113 -6.42 -3.43 21.77
CA GLY A 113 -7.78 -3.58 21.29
C GLY A 113 -7.91 -4.38 20.00
N TRP A 114 -9.10 -4.32 19.41
CA TRP A 114 -9.40 -4.99 18.15
C TRP A 114 -9.29 -4.03 16.97
N TYR A 115 -8.34 -4.29 16.08
CA TYR A 115 -8.00 -3.46 14.94
C TYR A 115 -8.37 -4.15 13.63
N PRO A 116 -9.07 -3.46 12.70
CA PRO A 116 -9.31 -4.00 11.37
C PRO A 116 -8.05 -3.85 10.51
N ASP A 117 -7.72 -4.89 9.71
CA ASP A 117 -6.62 -4.78 8.75
C ASP A 117 -6.82 -5.61 7.48
N ALA A 118 -6.84 -6.96 7.53
CA ALA A 118 -7.04 -7.77 6.32
C ALA A 118 -8.45 -7.57 5.74
N LEU A 119 -8.55 -7.42 4.41
CA LEU A 119 -9.79 -7.14 3.68
C LEU A 119 -10.25 -8.36 2.88
N ILE A 120 -11.12 -9.19 3.47
CA ILE A 120 -11.65 -10.42 2.87
C ILE A 120 -12.64 -10.07 1.77
N PRO A 121 -12.40 -10.43 0.48
CA PRO A 121 -13.28 -10.04 -0.61
C PRO A 121 -14.63 -10.79 -0.57
N PHE A 122 -15.73 -10.08 -0.79
CA PHE A 122 -17.08 -10.67 -0.88
C PHE A 122 -17.24 -11.58 -2.08
N GLN A 123 -16.61 -11.22 -3.19
CA GLN A 123 -16.67 -11.94 -4.47
C GLN A 123 -15.78 -13.17 -4.51
N ALA A 124 -15.16 -13.56 -3.42
CA ALA A 124 -14.60 -14.90 -3.30
C ALA A 124 -15.74 -15.93 -3.37
N ALA A 125 -16.56 -15.86 -4.43
CA ALA A 125 -17.62 -16.79 -4.80
C ALA A 125 -17.09 -18.22 -5.04
N GLN A 126 -15.82 -18.42 -4.81
CA GLN A 126 -15.07 -19.66 -4.83
C GLN A 126 -14.36 -19.88 -3.49
N GLN A 127 -14.82 -19.22 -2.41
CA GLN A 127 -14.33 -19.57 -1.08
C GLN A 127 -14.53 -21.08 -0.92
N LYS A 128 -13.44 -21.80 -0.78
CA LYS A 128 -13.50 -23.22 -0.46
C LYS A 128 -14.31 -23.37 0.82
N SER A 129 -15.10 -24.42 0.91
CA SER A 129 -15.96 -24.70 2.06
C SER A 129 -15.24 -24.83 3.40
N ASP A 130 -13.91 -24.91 3.37
CA ASP A 130 -12.99 -25.04 4.51
C ASP A 130 -12.26 -23.73 4.88
N ALA A 131 -12.63 -22.59 4.27
CA ALA A 131 -12.04 -21.29 4.63
C ALA A 131 -12.32 -20.92 6.10
N SER A 132 -11.28 -20.51 6.82
CA SER A 132 -11.39 -20.05 8.21
C SER A 132 -12.04 -18.68 8.31
N TYR A 133 -11.87 -17.84 7.28
CA TYR A 133 -12.36 -16.46 7.22
C TYR A 133 -13.31 -16.26 6.04
N ILE A 134 -14.57 -16.02 6.34
CA ILE A 134 -15.63 -15.84 5.33
C ILE A 134 -16.05 -14.37 5.32
N ALA A 135 -16.11 -13.75 4.14
CA ALA A 135 -16.50 -12.35 4.00
C ALA A 135 -17.99 -12.14 4.28
N ALA A 136 -18.86 -12.90 3.61
CA ALA A 136 -20.32 -12.79 3.73
C ALA A 136 -20.97 -14.16 3.46
N PRO A 137 -22.14 -14.46 4.11
CA PRO A 137 -22.75 -13.69 5.19
C PRO A 137 -21.97 -13.80 6.50
N PHE A 138 -21.99 -12.74 7.34
CA PHE A 138 -21.26 -12.70 8.61
C PHE A 138 -22.17 -12.36 9.79
N SER A 139 -21.64 -12.48 11.01
CA SER A 139 -22.33 -12.10 12.25
C SER A 139 -21.62 -10.94 12.93
N VAL A 140 -22.39 -10.12 13.67
CA VAL A 140 -21.88 -9.03 14.50
C VAL A 140 -22.36 -9.25 15.93
N ALA A 141 -21.44 -9.30 16.90
CA ALA A 141 -21.77 -9.48 18.29
C ALA A 141 -22.50 -8.26 18.89
N PRO A 142 -23.28 -8.43 19.98
CA PRO A 142 -23.99 -7.31 20.59
C PRO A 142 -23.06 -6.17 20.98
N GLY A 143 -23.40 -4.95 20.57
CA GLY A 143 -22.63 -3.75 20.86
C GLY A 143 -21.31 -3.62 20.09
N GLU A 144 -20.99 -4.53 19.17
CA GLU A 144 -19.78 -4.47 18.34
C GLU A 144 -20.04 -3.92 16.95
N ASN A 145 -18.99 -3.47 16.31
CA ASN A 145 -18.93 -3.05 14.91
C ASN A 145 -18.38 -4.17 14.03
N ALA A 146 -18.91 -4.28 12.82
CA ALA A 146 -18.25 -4.90 11.68
C ALA A 146 -18.10 -3.85 10.58
N GLU A 147 -17.02 -3.95 9.83
CA GLU A 147 -16.69 -3.02 8.76
C GLU A 147 -16.75 -3.71 7.41
N VAL A 148 -17.41 -3.05 6.46
CA VAL A 148 -17.36 -3.37 5.04
C VAL A 148 -16.67 -2.22 4.31
N TRP A 149 -15.50 -2.51 3.77
CA TRP A 149 -14.76 -1.63 2.88
C TRP A 149 -15.29 -1.81 1.46
N CYS A 150 -15.63 -0.71 0.82
CA CYS A 150 -16.15 -0.67 -0.54
C CYS A 150 -15.16 0.11 -1.41
N ASP A 151 -14.61 -0.53 -2.43
CA ASP A 151 -13.69 0.07 -3.40
C ASP A 151 -14.47 0.36 -4.69
N LEU A 152 -14.74 1.61 -4.97
CA LEU A 152 -15.30 2.02 -6.26
C LEU A 152 -14.14 2.29 -7.24
N TYR A 153 -14.11 1.56 -8.35
CA TYR A 153 -13.26 1.89 -9.49
C TYR A 153 -14.07 2.65 -10.55
N VAL A 154 -13.55 3.76 -11.01
CA VAL A 154 -14.14 4.52 -12.12
C VAL A 154 -13.32 4.27 -13.38
N PRO A 155 -13.81 3.49 -14.35
CA PRO A 155 -13.05 3.15 -15.55
C PRO A 155 -12.65 4.37 -16.39
N PRO A 156 -11.53 4.30 -17.14
CA PRO A 156 -11.19 5.29 -18.17
C PRO A 156 -12.35 5.50 -19.14
N GLY A 157 -12.62 6.76 -19.52
CA GLY A 157 -13.71 7.10 -20.45
C GLY A 157 -15.10 7.19 -19.77
N THR A 158 -15.21 7.03 -18.46
CA THR A 158 -16.45 7.33 -17.73
C THR A 158 -16.79 8.82 -17.90
N ALA A 159 -18.02 9.13 -18.31
CA ALA A 159 -18.45 10.51 -18.52
C ALA A 159 -18.41 11.30 -17.19
N PRO A 160 -17.93 12.55 -17.19
CA PRO A 160 -17.96 13.39 -16.00
C PRO A 160 -19.40 13.71 -15.60
N GLY A 161 -19.64 13.82 -14.29
CA GLY A 161 -20.97 14.11 -13.77
C GLY A 161 -21.21 13.59 -12.36
N VAL A 162 -22.44 13.72 -11.88
CA VAL A 162 -22.87 13.27 -10.57
C VAL A 162 -23.66 11.98 -10.70
N TYR A 163 -23.10 10.90 -10.26
CA TYR A 163 -23.71 9.57 -10.24
C TYR A 163 -24.37 9.30 -8.90
N SER A 164 -25.52 8.66 -8.91
CA SER A 164 -26.25 8.30 -7.71
C SER A 164 -26.64 6.83 -7.71
N GLY A 165 -26.63 6.22 -6.54
CA GLY A 165 -27.03 4.84 -6.30
C GLY A 165 -27.22 4.56 -4.82
N THR A 166 -27.23 3.29 -4.45
CA THR A 166 -27.44 2.89 -3.05
C THR A 166 -26.64 1.65 -2.69
N ALA A 167 -26.23 1.58 -1.42
CA ALA A 167 -25.84 0.34 -0.77
C ALA A 167 -26.97 -0.14 0.13
N VAL A 168 -27.23 -1.45 0.14
CA VAL A 168 -28.25 -2.08 0.97
C VAL A 168 -27.59 -3.02 1.96
N VAL A 169 -27.91 -2.84 3.25
CA VAL A 169 -27.47 -3.72 4.33
C VAL A 169 -28.66 -4.54 4.83
N GLY A 170 -28.49 -5.86 4.91
CA GLY A 170 -29.50 -6.78 5.40
C GLY A 170 -28.95 -7.75 6.46
N SER A 171 -29.83 -8.33 7.27
CA SER A 171 -29.52 -9.38 8.23
C SER A 171 -30.65 -10.41 8.29
N ASN A 172 -30.33 -11.70 8.19
CA ASN A 172 -31.31 -12.79 8.12
C ASN A 172 -32.40 -12.59 7.03
N GLY A 173 -32.05 -12.00 5.89
CA GLY A 173 -33.00 -11.66 4.82
C GLY A 173 -33.91 -10.47 5.10
N VAL A 174 -33.75 -9.81 6.24
CA VAL A 174 -34.48 -8.58 6.59
C VAL A 174 -33.63 -7.35 6.25
N HIS A 175 -34.24 -6.38 5.60
CA HIS A 175 -33.62 -5.08 5.34
C HIS A 175 -33.30 -4.36 6.65
N LEU A 176 -32.07 -3.87 6.80
CA LEU A 176 -31.63 -3.05 7.92
C LEU A 176 -31.54 -1.56 7.55
N GLU A 177 -30.83 -1.25 6.46
CA GLU A 177 -30.57 0.13 6.06
C GLU A 177 -30.32 0.21 4.54
N THR A 178 -30.71 1.35 3.96
CA THR A 178 -30.32 1.76 2.61
C THR A 178 -29.47 3.03 2.71
N VAL A 179 -28.22 2.94 2.32
CA VAL A 179 -27.27 4.05 2.36
C VAL A 179 -27.20 4.69 0.98
N PRO A 180 -27.59 5.95 0.82
CA PRO A 180 -27.44 6.68 -0.43
C PRO A 180 -25.98 6.87 -0.79
N ILE A 181 -25.66 6.73 -2.09
CA ILE A 181 -24.32 6.96 -2.64
C ILE A 181 -24.39 8.06 -3.69
N LYS A 182 -23.54 9.07 -3.54
CA LYS A 182 -23.32 10.14 -4.49
C LYS A 182 -21.84 10.20 -4.84
N VAL A 183 -21.53 10.09 -6.14
CA VAL A 183 -20.18 10.12 -6.68
C VAL A 183 -20.09 11.24 -7.70
N THR A 184 -19.17 12.18 -7.49
CA THR A 184 -18.84 13.19 -8.50
C THR A 184 -17.62 12.72 -9.29
N VAL A 185 -17.82 12.37 -10.56
CA VAL A 185 -16.73 12.04 -11.49
C VAL A 185 -16.26 13.32 -12.16
N TRP A 186 -14.97 13.64 -12.01
CA TRP A 186 -14.35 14.82 -12.61
C TRP A 186 -14.04 14.63 -14.10
N ASP A 187 -13.87 15.73 -14.82
CA ASP A 187 -13.61 15.74 -16.27
C ASP A 187 -12.11 15.58 -16.57
N PHE A 188 -11.49 14.53 -16.02
CA PHE A 188 -10.16 14.08 -16.38
C PHE A 188 -9.91 12.63 -15.91
N THR A 189 -8.85 12.04 -16.47
CA THR A 189 -8.46 10.65 -16.18
C THR A 189 -7.07 10.65 -15.57
N LEU A 190 -6.87 9.89 -14.49
CA LEU A 190 -5.53 9.63 -13.95
C LEU A 190 -4.73 8.75 -14.93
N PRO A 191 -3.42 8.99 -15.07
CA PRO A 191 -2.55 8.14 -15.89
C PRO A 191 -2.53 6.69 -15.39
N GLN A 192 -2.35 5.75 -16.31
CA GLN A 192 -2.03 4.37 -15.95
C GLN A 192 -0.59 4.24 -15.45
N ASP A 193 0.33 4.95 -16.10
CA ASP A 193 1.72 5.04 -15.66
C ASP A 193 1.79 5.73 -14.29
N ILE A 194 2.51 5.11 -13.39
CA ILE A 194 2.68 5.59 -12.02
C ILE A 194 3.81 6.61 -12.00
N ALA A 195 3.54 7.84 -11.53
CA ALA A 195 4.53 8.92 -11.51
C ALA A 195 5.60 8.70 -10.42
N LEU A 196 5.20 8.25 -9.23
CA LEU A 196 6.14 7.91 -8.17
C LEU A 196 6.78 6.56 -8.46
N ARG A 197 8.11 6.51 -8.57
CA ARG A 197 8.83 5.24 -8.63
C ARG A 197 8.72 4.52 -7.28
N SER A 198 8.64 3.20 -7.28
CA SER A 198 8.65 2.46 -6.02
C SER A 198 9.31 1.09 -6.14
N HIS A 199 9.71 0.57 -4.99
CA HIS A 199 10.24 -0.77 -4.81
C HIS A 199 9.58 -1.38 -3.57
N PHE A 200 8.55 -2.17 -3.76
CA PHE A 200 7.97 -3.01 -2.72
C PHE A 200 8.58 -4.40 -2.85
N GLY A 201 9.32 -4.86 -1.88
CA GLY A 201 10.14 -6.07 -1.94
C GLY A 201 9.55 -7.26 -2.72
N PRO A 202 10.32 -8.28 -3.05
CA PRO A 202 9.86 -9.42 -3.84
C PRO A 202 8.93 -10.35 -3.05
N LEU A 203 8.30 -11.31 -3.74
CA LEU A 203 7.75 -12.48 -3.06
C LEU A 203 8.91 -13.28 -2.46
N TYR A 204 9.21 -13.02 -1.18
CA TYR A 204 10.33 -13.66 -0.49
C TYR A 204 10.17 -15.18 -0.41
N ARG A 205 11.31 -15.86 -0.46
CA ARG A 205 11.37 -17.32 -0.38
C ARG A 205 10.69 -17.89 0.85
N GLU A 206 10.89 -17.27 2.02
CA GLU A 206 10.26 -17.71 3.28
C GLU A 206 8.72 -17.61 3.25
N ALA A 207 8.19 -16.58 2.58
CA ALA A 207 6.74 -16.45 2.37
C ALA A 207 6.22 -17.53 1.42
N ALA A 208 6.92 -17.79 0.33
CA ALA A 208 6.57 -18.83 -0.63
C ALA A 208 6.62 -20.23 0.01
N GLU A 209 7.67 -20.54 0.77
CA GLU A 209 7.81 -21.80 1.50
C GLU A 209 6.68 -22.02 2.51
N LEU A 210 6.29 -20.96 3.26
CA LEU A 210 5.15 -21.03 4.18
C LEU A 210 3.82 -21.30 3.44
N MET A 211 3.71 -20.80 2.19
CA MET A 211 2.56 -21.06 1.30
C MET A 211 2.65 -22.44 0.62
N GLY A 212 3.68 -23.24 0.89
CA GLY A 212 3.90 -24.56 0.29
C GLY A 212 4.46 -24.53 -1.13
N LEU A 213 5.03 -23.40 -1.55
CA LEU A 213 5.59 -23.22 -2.88
C LEU A 213 7.11 -23.48 -2.86
N GLN A 214 7.58 -24.15 -3.90
CA GLN A 214 9.02 -24.31 -4.11
C GLN A 214 9.53 -23.22 -5.05
N PRO A 215 10.64 -22.53 -4.73
CA PRO A 215 11.25 -21.53 -5.60
C PRO A 215 11.50 -22.06 -7.02
N ASP A 216 11.45 -21.17 -8.00
CA ASP A 216 11.73 -21.44 -9.42
C ASP A 216 10.80 -22.48 -10.09
N THR A 217 9.69 -22.84 -9.44
CA THR A 217 8.64 -23.66 -10.05
C THR A 217 7.59 -22.82 -10.79
N LYS A 218 6.80 -23.46 -11.67
CA LYS A 218 5.69 -22.78 -12.35
C LYS A 218 4.67 -22.23 -11.37
N GLU A 219 4.42 -22.94 -10.29
CA GLU A 219 3.49 -22.55 -9.22
C GLU A 219 4.02 -21.31 -8.46
N PHE A 220 5.33 -21.26 -8.21
CA PHE A 220 5.98 -20.09 -7.63
C PHE A 220 5.82 -18.86 -8.55
N HIS A 221 6.17 -18.96 -9.83
CA HIS A 221 6.04 -17.85 -10.78
C HIS A 221 4.59 -17.40 -10.99
N ALA A 222 3.63 -18.34 -10.97
CA ALA A 222 2.21 -17.99 -10.99
C ALA A 222 1.80 -17.18 -9.75
N MET A 223 2.30 -17.56 -8.57
CA MET A 223 2.04 -16.81 -7.32
C MET A 223 2.76 -15.47 -7.29
N GLU A 224 4.01 -15.40 -7.77
CA GLU A 224 4.77 -14.16 -7.94
C GLU A 224 4.02 -13.17 -8.86
N HIS A 225 3.45 -13.66 -9.96
CA HIS A 225 2.61 -12.83 -10.82
C HIS A 225 1.38 -12.29 -10.07
N LEU A 226 0.66 -13.12 -9.30
CA LEU A 226 -0.48 -12.66 -8.48
C LEU A 226 -0.04 -11.66 -7.40
N TYR A 227 1.12 -11.85 -6.81
CA TYR A 227 1.73 -10.90 -5.87
C TYR A 227 1.98 -9.54 -6.53
N ASN A 228 2.60 -9.55 -7.71
CA ASN A 228 2.88 -8.33 -8.48
C ASN A 228 1.57 -7.62 -8.86
N GLN A 229 0.58 -8.35 -9.38
CA GLN A 229 -0.73 -7.78 -9.72
C GLN A 229 -1.44 -7.17 -8.51
N ALA A 230 -1.34 -7.81 -7.34
CA ALA A 230 -1.92 -7.29 -6.11
C ALA A 230 -1.28 -5.95 -5.69
N LEU A 231 0.02 -5.79 -5.84
CA LEU A 231 0.72 -4.53 -5.56
C LEU A 231 0.43 -3.46 -6.62
N LEU A 232 0.53 -3.80 -7.90
CA LEU A 232 0.32 -2.87 -9.02
C LEU A 232 -1.11 -2.30 -9.03
N LYS A 233 -2.12 -3.11 -8.67
CA LYS A 233 -3.50 -2.64 -8.44
C LYS A 233 -3.57 -1.53 -7.37
N HIS A 234 -2.58 -1.44 -6.51
CA HIS A 234 -2.47 -0.43 -5.46
C HIS A 234 -1.40 0.63 -5.76
N ARG A 235 -0.98 0.77 -7.03
CA ARG A 235 0.06 1.70 -7.48
C ARG A 235 1.40 1.53 -6.74
N ALA A 236 1.65 0.34 -6.21
CA ALA A 236 2.91 -0.08 -5.61
C ALA A 236 3.66 -0.98 -6.60
N VAL A 237 4.82 -0.55 -7.08
CA VAL A 237 5.63 -1.34 -8.00
C VAL A 237 6.48 -2.31 -7.17
N PRO A 238 6.34 -3.62 -7.38
CA PRO A 238 7.15 -4.61 -6.67
C PRO A 238 8.59 -4.62 -7.17
N ALA A 239 9.48 -5.31 -6.45
CA ALA A 239 10.80 -5.67 -6.96
C ALA A 239 10.67 -6.42 -8.30
N THR A 240 11.62 -6.20 -9.18
CA THR A 240 11.62 -6.84 -10.50
C THR A 240 11.83 -8.34 -10.38
N PRO A 241 10.98 -9.20 -10.97
CA PRO A 241 11.15 -10.64 -10.90
C PRO A 241 12.53 -11.09 -11.39
N GLY A 242 13.22 -11.90 -10.60
CA GLY A 242 14.58 -12.36 -10.94
C GLY A 242 14.67 -13.14 -12.25
N SER A 243 13.55 -13.78 -12.65
CA SER A 243 13.43 -14.61 -13.86
C SER A 243 13.41 -13.84 -15.17
N ILE A 244 13.24 -12.50 -15.14
CA ILE A 244 13.21 -11.69 -16.36
C ILE A 244 14.58 -11.22 -16.82
N TRP A 245 15.62 -11.41 -16.02
CA TRP A 245 16.97 -10.95 -16.37
C TRP A 245 17.69 -12.00 -17.19
N PRO A 246 18.21 -11.62 -18.40
CA PRO A 246 18.90 -12.53 -19.29
C PRO A 246 20.11 -13.22 -18.62
N HIS A 247 20.39 -14.43 -19.07
CA HIS A 247 21.52 -15.20 -18.59
C HIS A 247 22.83 -14.72 -19.24
N TRP A 248 23.93 -14.74 -18.48
CA TRP A 248 25.27 -14.45 -18.98
C TRP A 248 26.03 -15.72 -19.34
N ASP A 249 26.37 -15.86 -20.60
CA ASP A 249 27.27 -16.90 -21.11
C ASP A 249 28.66 -16.29 -21.40
N THR A 250 29.72 -16.92 -20.95
CA THR A 250 31.10 -16.39 -21.10
C THR A 250 31.58 -16.32 -22.54
N GLN A 251 30.99 -17.10 -23.45
CA GLN A 251 31.35 -17.12 -24.88
C GLN A 251 30.39 -16.30 -25.74
N ARG A 252 29.11 -16.26 -25.38
CA ARG A 252 28.04 -15.64 -26.16
C ARG A 252 27.65 -14.25 -25.65
N GLY A 253 28.08 -13.89 -24.44
CA GLY A 253 27.62 -12.70 -23.75
C GLY A 253 26.22 -12.88 -23.15
N LEU A 254 25.39 -11.85 -23.24
CA LEU A 254 24.00 -11.89 -22.75
C LEU A 254 23.14 -12.77 -23.68
N VAL A 255 22.49 -13.77 -23.14
CA VAL A 255 21.63 -14.71 -23.88
C VAL A 255 20.19 -14.42 -23.52
N ASP A 256 19.47 -13.83 -24.50
CA ASP A 256 18.02 -13.58 -24.41
C ASP A 256 17.25 -14.86 -24.83
N GLN A 257 16.43 -15.37 -23.94
CA GLN A 257 15.53 -16.52 -24.15
C GLN A 257 14.04 -16.11 -24.04
N GLY A 258 13.74 -14.86 -24.43
CA GLY A 258 12.42 -14.25 -24.33
C GLY A 258 12.31 -13.20 -23.21
N GLU A 259 13.45 -12.84 -22.58
CA GLU A 259 13.49 -11.81 -21.55
C GLU A 259 13.13 -10.43 -22.12
N SER A 260 13.52 -10.13 -23.34
CA SER A 260 13.13 -8.87 -24.02
C SER A 260 11.61 -8.69 -24.15
N GLU A 261 10.88 -9.76 -24.42
CA GLU A 261 9.42 -9.69 -24.49
C GLU A 261 8.79 -9.58 -23.09
N ARG A 262 9.33 -10.34 -22.13
CA ARG A 262 8.84 -10.30 -20.74
C ARG A 262 9.04 -8.92 -20.10
N ILE A 263 10.19 -8.27 -20.31
CA ILE A 263 10.44 -6.94 -19.74
C ILE A 263 9.58 -5.87 -20.44
N ARG A 264 9.29 -6.01 -21.75
CA ARG A 264 8.33 -5.13 -22.42
C ARG A 264 6.95 -5.27 -21.80
N GLN A 265 6.49 -6.49 -21.58
CA GLN A 265 5.21 -6.74 -20.91
C GLN A 265 5.16 -6.07 -19.54
N LEU A 266 6.20 -6.22 -18.72
CA LEU A 266 6.26 -5.58 -17.40
C LEU A 266 6.19 -4.05 -17.50
N VAL A 267 6.95 -3.44 -18.41
CA VAL A 267 7.02 -1.98 -18.50
C VAL A 267 5.81 -1.39 -19.21
N GLU A 268 5.36 -1.97 -20.34
CA GLU A 268 4.35 -1.37 -21.20
C GLU A 268 2.91 -1.77 -20.82
N GLN A 269 2.72 -2.98 -20.25
CA GLN A 269 1.38 -3.49 -19.93
C GLN A 269 1.11 -3.49 -18.42
N GLU A 270 2.13 -3.79 -17.60
CA GLU A 270 2.01 -3.84 -16.15
C GLU A 270 2.52 -2.54 -15.47
N HIS A 271 3.06 -1.60 -16.26
CA HIS A 271 3.46 -0.24 -15.82
C HIS A 271 4.57 -0.21 -14.76
N PHE A 272 5.52 -1.18 -14.80
CA PHE A 272 6.72 -1.09 -13.98
C PHE A 272 7.54 0.15 -14.36
N ASN A 273 7.83 0.98 -13.38
CA ASN A 273 8.58 2.23 -13.56
C ASN A 273 9.95 2.24 -12.88
N ALA A 274 10.29 1.16 -12.18
CA ALA A 274 11.57 0.93 -11.50
C ALA A 274 12.00 -0.52 -11.71
N LEU A 275 13.22 -0.73 -12.22
CA LEU A 275 13.75 -2.04 -12.58
C LEU A 275 15.05 -2.27 -11.81
N ASP A 276 15.03 -3.10 -10.78
CA ASP A 276 16.22 -3.45 -9.99
C ASP A 276 17.03 -4.55 -10.67
N VAL A 277 18.15 -4.14 -11.26
CA VAL A 277 19.09 -5.02 -11.95
C VAL A 277 19.89 -5.83 -10.93
N PRO A 278 19.87 -7.17 -10.99
CA PRO A 278 20.57 -7.97 -10.02
C PRO A 278 22.09 -7.83 -10.14
N LEU A 279 22.76 -7.58 -9.03
CA LEU A 279 24.22 -7.52 -8.94
C LEU A 279 24.79 -8.95 -8.90
N ARG A 280 24.86 -9.59 -10.08
CA ARG A 280 25.36 -10.97 -10.24
C ARG A 280 26.90 -11.00 -10.32
N TYR A 281 27.51 -12.13 -9.97
CA TYR A 281 28.95 -12.41 -10.12
C TYR A 281 29.85 -11.46 -9.30
N GLN A 282 29.43 -11.03 -8.14
CA GLN A 282 30.16 -10.07 -7.30
C GLN A 282 31.58 -10.55 -6.93
N GLU A 283 31.80 -11.86 -6.80
CA GLU A 283 33.10 -12.48 -6.53
C GLU A 283 34.03 -12.52 -7.75
N GLU A 284 33.52 -12.19 -8.95
CA GLU A 284 34.26 -12.18 -10.22
C GLU A 284 34.13 -10.77 -10.87
N PRO A 285 34.88 -9.74 -10.41
CA PRO A 285 34.64 -8.33 -10.80
C PRO A 285 34.59 -8.07 -12.30
N GLU A 286 35.49 -8.69 -13.09
CA GLU A 286 35.50 -8.52 -14.55
C GLU A 286 34.25 -9.12 -15.21
N LYS A 287 33.77 -10.25 -14.74
CA LYS A 287 32.55 -10.90 -15.23
C LYS A 287 31.31 -10.11 -14.81
N CYS A 288 31.28 -9.62 -13.55
CA CYS A 288 30.24 -8.74 -13.06
C CYS A 288 30.16 -7.49 -13.93
N ARG A 289 31.27 -6.82 -14.19
CA ARG A 289 31.35 -5.63 -15.03
C ARG A 289 30.85 -5.92 -16.46
N ALA A 290 31.31 -7.02 -17.06
CA ALA A 290 30.87 -7.41 -18.41
C ALA A 290 29.37 -7.71 -18.49
N TYR A 291 28.82 -8.41 -17.47
CA TYR A 291 27.39 -8.67 -17.35
C TYR A 291 26.58 -7.37 -17.24
N LEU A 292 26.96 -6.46 -16.35
CA LEU A 292 26.26 -5.18 -16.15
C LEU A 292 26.33 -4.29 -17.38
N ALA A 293 27.49 -4.21 -18.05
CA ALA A 293 27.62 -3.47 -19.30
C ALA A 293 26.70 -4.02 -20.40
N ALA A 294 26.60 -5.34 -20.51
CA ALA A 294 25.71 -5.98 -21.48
C ALA A 294 24.22 -5.76 -21.14
N VAL A 295 23.84 -5.85 -19.87
CA VAL A 295 22.47 -5.56 -19.42
C VAL A 295 22.12 -4.11 -19.66
N ALA A 296 23.01 -3.16 -19.35
CA ALA A 296 22.79 -1.73 -19.62
C ALA A 296 22.62 -1.45 -21.11
N ALA A 297 23.44 -2.06 -21.98
CA ALA A 297 23.30 -1.94 -23.43
C ALA A 297 21.96 -2.51 -23.93
N TRP A 298 21.58 -3.70 -23.45
CA TRP A 298 20.29 -4.33 -23.74
C TRP A 298 19.10 -3.49 -23.30
N LEU A 299 19.11 -2.94 -22.08
CA LEU A 299 18.07 -2.04 -21.60
C LEU A 299 17.99 -0.73 -22.40
N ARG A 300 19.14 -0.23 -22.84
CA ARG A 300 19.21 0.98 -23.70
C ARG A 300 18.59 0.74 -25.07
N GLU A 301 18.85 -0.41 -25.70
CA GLU A 301 18.20 -0.81 -26.96
C GLU A 301 16.68 -0.93 -26.81
N LEU A 302 16.21 -1.40 -25.66
CA LEU A 302 14.77 -1.47 -25.35
C LEU A 302 14.16 -0.13 -24.95
N GLY A 303 14.96 0.89 -24.64
CA GLY A 303 14.48 2.20 -24.19
C GLY A 303 14.15 2.27 -22.68
N TYR A 304 14.65 1.33 -21.86
CA TYR A 304 14.28 1.21 -20.44
C TYR A 304 15.42 1.47 -19.46
N LEU A 305 16.61 1.83 -19.92
CA LEU A 305 17.77 2.05 -19.04
C LEU A 305 17.50 3.11 -17.95
N GLU A 306 16.77 4.17 -18.26
CA GLU A 306 16.43 5.22 -17.31
C GLU A 306 15.50 4.75 -16.17
N LYS A 307 14.81 3.63 -16.35
CA LYS A 307 14.00 2.99 -15.31
C LYS A 307 14.83 2.06 -14.41
N ALA A 308 16.04 1.69 -14.85
CA ALA A 308 16.87 0.69 -14.21
C ALA A 308 17.79 1.29 -13.13
N TYR A 309 18.04 0.49 -12.12
CA TYR A 309 19.03 0.79 -11.09
C TYR A 309 19.60 -0.54 -10.52
N VAL A 310 20.75 -0.46 -9.89
CA VAL A 310 21.31 -1.56 -9.09
C VAL A 310 21.16 -1.18 -7.63
N TYR A 311 20.55 -2.07 -6.84
CA TYR A 311 20.51 -1.92 -5.39
C TYR A 311 21.84 -2.41 -4.83
N LEU A 312 22.55 -1.49 -4.17
CA LEU A 312 23.84 -1.75 -3.51
C LEU A 312 23.65 -2.45 -2.16
N GLU A 313 24.59 -2.32 -1.25
CA GLU A 313 24.47 -2.81 0.12
C GLU A 313 23.29 -2.18 0.85
N ASP A 314 22.57 -2.98 1.63
CA ASP A 314 21.39 -2.55 2.39
C ASP A 314 21.80 -2.02 3.77
N GLU A 315 21.46 -0.77 4.07
CA GLU A 315 21.72 -0.09 5.35
C GLU A 315 23.17 -0.29 5.84
N PRO A 316 24.20 0.15 5.09
CA PRO A 316 25.59 -0.06 5.49
C PRO A 316 25.88 0.60 6.86
N ASN A 317 26.35 -0.19 7.83
CA ASN A 317 26.43 0.19 9.24
C ASN A 317 27.86 0.17 9.82
N ASP A 318 28.88 -0.01 8.99
CA ASP A 318 30.29 0.09 9.39
C ASP A 318 31.19 0.57 8.26
N ALA A 319 32.45 0.86 8.59
CA ALA A 319 33.44 1.34 7.62
C ALA A 319 33.71 0.35 6.49
N GLY A 320 33.62 -0.97 6.76
CA GLY A 320 33.84 -2.03 5.76
C GLY A 320 32.69 -2.08 4.74
N GLU A 321 31.45 -1.95 5.20
CA GLU A 321 30.27 -1.90 4.36
C GLU A 321 30.25 -0.59 3.52
N TYR A 322 30.66 0.55 4.07
CA TYR A 322 30.85 1.77 3.29
C TYR A 322 31.92 1.60 2.20
N GLU A 323 33.02 0.90 2.50
CA GLU A 323 34.03 0.58 1.49
C GLU A 323 33.49 -0.41 0.43
N LEU A 324 32.63 -1.35 0.83
CA LEU A 324 31.94 -2.24 -0.10
C LEU A 324 31.05 -1.44 -1.07
N VAL A 325 30.22 -0.51 -0.57
CA VAL A 325 29.39 0.38 -1.39
C VAL A 325 30.23 1.18 -2.38
N ARG A 326 31.38 1.75 -1.94
CA ARG A 326 32.29 2.47 -2.84
C ARG A 326 32.84 1.58 -3.95
N ARG A 327 33.25 0.36 -3.64
CA ARG A 327 33.76 -0.61 -4.62
C ARG A 327 32.67 -1.05 -5.60
N GLN A 328 31.49 -1.41 -5.11
CA GLN A 328 30.35 -1.77 -5.94
C GLN A 328 29.94 -0.61 -6.86
N GLY A 329 29.82 0.60 -6.30
CA GLY A 329 29.49 1.80 -7.05
C GLY A 329 30.48 2.11 -8.15
N ALA A 330 31.79 2.00 -7.87
CA ALA A 330 32.84 2.18 -8.87
C ALA A 330 32.79 1.09 -9.97
N LEU A 331 32.56 -0.17 -9.60
CA LEU A 331 32.42 -1.27 -10.55
C LEU A 331 31.26 -1.04 -11.51
N ILE A 332 30.07 -0.70 -11.00
CA ILE A 332 28.86 -0.45 -11.81
C ILE A 332 29.09 0.74 -12.70
N HIS A 333 29.61 1.84 -12.19
CA HIS A 333 29.92 3.03 -12.99
C HIS A 333 30.92 2.74 -14.13
N SER A 334 31.91 1.89 -13.87
CA SER A 334 32.87 1.45 -14.91
C SER A 334 32.26 0.53 -15.96
N ALA A 335 31.19 -0.21 -15.60
CA ALA A 335 30.43 -1.03 -16.54
C ALA A 335 29.56 -0.15 -17.47
N ASP A 336 28.78 0.73 -16.89
CA ASP A 336 27.96 1.72 -17.60
C ASP A 336 27.60 2.87 -16.67
N SER A 337 27.98 4.10 -17.02
CA SER A 337 27.72 5.29 -16.23
C SER A 337 26.24 5.72 -16.21
N GLY A 338 25.40 5.18 -17.11
CA GLY A 338 23.97 5.42 -17.15
C GLY A 338 23.15 4.46 -16.29
N LEU A 339 23.77 3.42 -15.71
CA LEU A 339 23.11 2.49 -14.81
C LEU A 339 23.16 3.06 -13.39
N ALA A 340 22.02 3.51 -12.89
CA ALA A 340 21.88 4.17 -11.59
C ALA A 340 22.16 3.20 -10.41
N ARG A 341 22.68 3.72 -9.31
CA ARG A 341 23.10 2.99 -8.11
C ARG A 341 22.31 3.48 -6.90
N LEU A 342 21.45 2.62 -6.35
CA LEU A 342 20.63 2.91 -5.16
C LEU A 342 21.28 2.35 -3.90
N CYS A 343 21.27 3.15 -2.83
CA CYS A 343 21.67 2.70 -1.49
C CYS A 343 20.67 3.20 -0.45
N THR A 344 20.23 2.33 0.46
CA THR A 344 19.39 2.67 1.61
C THR A 344 20.21 3.34 2.70
N GLU A 345 20.77 4.50 2.39
CA GLU A 345 21.62 5.27 3.27
C GLU A 345 21.27 6.77 3.22
N GLN A 346 21.56 7.46 4.32
CA GLN A 346 21.42 8.92 4.39
C GLN A 346 22.48 9.63 3.55
N THR A 347 22.17 10.88 3.18
CA THR A 347 23.03 11.71 2.31
C THR A 347 24.28 12.29 3.01
N ILE A 348 24.46 11.99 4.29
CA ILE A 348 25.66 12.28 5.09
C ILE A 348 26.15 10.98 5.74
N PRO A 349 27.44 10.81 6.00
CA PRO A 349 27.91 9.58 6.65
C PRO A 349 27.39 9.47 8.08
N SER A 350 27.03 8.26 8.49
CA SER A 350 26.61 7.94 9.86
C SER A 350 27.71 8.23 10.88
N GLN A 351 28.95 7.98 10.48
CA GLN A 351 30.17 8.30 11.26
C GLN A 351 31.19 8.97 10.35
N ALA A 352 31.80 10.06 10.84
CA ALA A 352 32.73 10.86 10.04
C ALA A 352 33.98 10.09 9.57
N ASP A 353 34.43 9.10 10.32
CA ASP A 353 35.59 8.27 10.02
C ASP A 353 35.32 7.16 8.98
N TRP A 354 34.06 6.88 8.64
CA TRP A 354 33.73 5.95 7.55
C TRP A 354 33.89 6.57 6.16
N GLY A 355 33.99 7.91 6.09
CA GLY A 355 33.98 8.69 4.84
C GLY A 355 32.59 8.79 4.24
N ASP A 356 32.49 9.47 3.11
CA ASP A 356 31.23 9.61 2.38
C ASP A 356 31.07 8.56 1.26
N LEU A 357 29.88 8.50 0.68
CA LEU A 357 29.55 7.66 -0.46
C LEU A 357 29.33 8.47 -1.76
N TYR A 358 29.82 9.72 -1.79
CA TYR A 358 29.66 10.60 -2.94
C TYR A 358 30.39 10.06 -4.17
N GLY A 359 29.66 10.03 -5.28
CA GLY A 359 30.14 9.40 -6.53
C GLY A 359 29.98 7.88 -6.60
N ALA A 360 29.65 7.21 -5.49
CA ALA A 360 29.31 5.80 -5.47
C ALA A 360 27.78 5.56 -5.58
N VAL A 361 26.97 6.51 -5.14
CA VAL A 361 25.50 6.44 -5.10
C VAL A 361 24.89 7.49 -6.00
N ASP A 362 23.86 7.15 -6.76
CA ASP A 362 23.07 8.05 -7.60
C ASP A 362 21.65 8.24 -7.07
N ILE A 363 21.12 7.24 -6.36
CA ILE A 363 19.79 7.24 -5.75
C ILE A 363 19.95 7.00 -4.25
N TRP A 364 19.82 8.06 -3.49
CA TRP A 364 19.90 8.01 -2.03
C TRP A 364 18.53 7.68 -1.46
N CYS A 365 18.46 6.70 -0.56
CA CYS A 365 17.21 6.26 0.04
C CYS A 365 17.29 6.25 1.57
N PRO A 366 17.32 7.42 2.22
CA PRO A 366 17.36 7.53 3.68
C PRO A 366 16.04 7.13 4.34
N LEU A 367 16.11 6.61 5.56
CA LEU A 367 15.01 6.61 6.50
C LEU A 367 14.56 8.05 6.80
N TRP A 368 13.27 8.27 7.02
CA TRP A 368 12.74 9.59 7.36
C TRP A 368 13.42 10.22 8.58
N GLY A 369 13.74 9.43 9.60
CA GLY A 369 14.42 9.90 10.81
C GLY A 369 15.86 10.33 10.61
N LEU A 370 16.49 9.95 9.50
CA LEU A 370 17.87 10.24 9.13
C LEU A 370 17.99 11.25 7.99
N TRP A 371 16.89 11.92 7.66
CA TRP A 371 16.85 12.95 6.63
C TRP A 371 17.64 14.18 7.04
N ASP A 372 18.58 14.61 6.19
CA ASP A 372 19.30 15.89 6.31
C ASP A 372 18.98 16.79 5.11
N ASP A 373 18.26 17.87 5.35
CA ASP A 373 17.75 18.76 4.30
C ASP A 373 18.86 19.48 3.51
N ALA A 374 19.96 19.82 4.16
CA ALA A 374 21.05 20.55 3.53
C ALA A 374 21.84 19.68 2.56
N SER A 375 22.20 18.47 2.97
CA SER A 375 22.93 17.53 2.12
C SER A 375 22.02 16.95 1.01
N ALA A 376 20.74 16.67 1.30
CA ALA A 376 19.76 16.23 0.32
C ALA A 376 19.65 17.25 -0.85
N LYS A 377 19.52 18.54 -0.55
CA LYS A 377 19.52 19.61 -1.56
C LYS A 377 20.83 19.67 -2.36
N GLN A 378 21.97 19.40 -1.73
CA GLN A 378 23.25 19.33 -2.44
C GLN A 378 23.30 18.14 -3.39
N ARG A 379 22.75 16.99 -3.02
CA ARG A 379 22.69 15.80 -3.90
C ARG A 379 21.79 16.05 -5.11
N LEU A 380 20.60 16.62 -4.89
CA LEU A 380 19.72 17.05 -5.98
C LEU A 380 20.40 18.06 -6.93
N ALA A 381 21.14 19.03 -6.41
CA ALA A 381 21.89 20.01 -7.21
C ALA A 381 23.03 19.37 -8.03
N LYS A 382 23.48 18.15 -7.68
CA LYS A 382 24.42 17.34 -8.45
C LYS A 382 23.76 16.46 -9.52
N GLY A 383 22.42 16.46 -9.60
CA GLY A 383 21.65 15.62 -10.49
C GLY A 383 21.38 14.21 -9.94
N GLU A 384 21.71 13.95 -8.67
CA GLU A 384 21.39 12.70 -8.00
C GLU A 384 19.91 12.67 -7.61
N GLN A 385 19.36 11.48 -7.36
CA GLN A 385 17.96 11.28 -7.01
C GLN A 385 17.80 10.99 -5.52
N LEU A 386 16.64 11.34 -5.00
CA LEU A 386 16.26 11.01 -3.63
C LEU A 386 15.04 10.11 -3.67
N TRP A 387 15.14 9.00 -2.98
CA TRP A 387 14.05 8.14 -2.56
C TRP A 387 13.90 8.23 -1.04
N SER A 388 12.96 7.53 -0.46
CA SER A 388 12.88 7.31 0.98
C SER A 388 12.17 6.00 1.28
N TYR A 389 12.31 5.51 2.49
CA TYR A 389 11.62 4.32 2.95
C TYR A 389 11.16 4.44 4.40
N THR A 390 10.29 3.52 4.81
CA THR A 390 9.87 3.37 6.20
C THR A 390 10.17 1.96 6.69
N ALA A 391 10.67 1.86 7.91
CA ALA A 391 10.95 0.59 8.60
C ALA A 391 10.87 0.78 10.11
N LEU A 392 10.91 -0.30 10.85
CA LEU A 392 10.82 -0.32 12.31
C LEU A 392 11.92 0.45 13.06
N CYS A 393 13.05 0.70 12.41
CA CYS A 393 14.23 1.31 13.03
C CYS A 393 14.25 2.85 13.04
N GLN A 394 13.27 3.52 12.44
CA GLN A 394 13.33 4.98 12.26
C GLN A 394 12.91 5.83 13.47
N GLY A 395 12.50 5.23 14.58
CA GLY A 395 12.06 5.95 15.78
C GLY A 395 10.62 6.46 15.72
N SER A 396 9.94 6.54 16.88
CA SER A 396 8.48 6.68 16.97
C SER A 396 7.91 8.08 16.80
N GLU A 397 8.71 9.14 16.96
CA GLU A 397 8.12 10.48 17.19
C GLU A 397 8.07 11.38 15.96
N ALA A 398 8.91 11.12 14.97
CA ALA A 398 9.13 12.08 13.88
C ALA A 398 8.63 11.60 12.51
N THR A 399 8.22 10.35 12.34
CA THR A 399 8.09 9.76 11.02
C THR A 399 6.88 8.84 10.87
N PRO A 400 6.36 8.67 9.66
CA PRO A 400 5.28 7.73 9.38
C PRO A 400 5.73 6.28 9.56
N TRP A 401 5.03 5.54 10.42
CA TRP A 401 5.20 4.10 10.61
C TRP A 401 3.99 3.33 10.10
N TRP A 402 4.23 2.15 9.55
CA TRP A 402 3.20 1.40 8.84
C TRP A 402 2.69 0.16 9.60
N GLN A 403 2.67 0.23 10.92
CA GLN A 403 2.03 -0.79 11.74
C GLN A 403 0.51 -0.59 11.80
N ILE A 404 -0.22 -1.66 12.11
CA ILE A 404 -1.70 -1.69 12.12
C ILE A 404 -2.30 -0.69 13.11
N ASP A 405 -1.64 -0.51 14.25
CA ASP A 405 -2.08 0.35 15.35
C ASP A 405 -1.59 1.81 15.25
N MET A 406 -0.93 2.17 14.15
CA MET A 406 -0.61 3.58 13.84
C MET A 406 -1.81 4.30 13.23
N GLU A 407 -1.82 5.64 13.30
CA GLU A 407 -2.89 6.44 12.72
C GLU A 407 -2.96 6.30 11.19
N PRO A 408 -4.15 6.28 10.58
CA PRO A 408 -4.30 6.13 9.13
C PRO A 408 -3.54 7.17 8.30
N VAL A 409 -3.32 8.37 8.84
CA VAL A 409 -2.55 9.42 8.17
C VAL A 409 -1.09 9.04 7.91
N HIS A 410 -0.52 8.09 8.67
CA HIS A 410 0.83 7.57 8.46
C HIS A 410 1.01 6.89 7.10
N PHE A 411 -0.07 6.42 6.48
CA PHE A 411 -0.03 5.81 5.14
C PHE A 411 -0.16 6.84 4.03
N ARG A 412 -0.72 8.02 4.31
CA ARG A 412 -0.89 9.12 3.34
C ARG A 412 0.27 10.12 3.34
N ALA A 413 0.73 10.49 4.53
CA ALA A 413 1.72 11.55 4.72
C ALA A 413 3.04 11.33 3.96
N PRO A 414 3.61 10.10 3.83
CA PRO A 414 4.89 9.88 3.15
C PRO A 414 4.92 10.45 1.73
N LEU A 415 3.85 10.30 0.96
CA LEU A 415 3.85 10.71 -0.45
C LEU A 415 3.69 12.23 -0.60
N TRP A 416 2.97 12.87 0.32
CA TRP A 416 2.92 14.33 0.41
C TRP A 416 4.27 14.93 0.83
N ILE A 417 4.96 14.30 1.80
CA ILE A 417 6.32 14.66 2.20
C ILE A 417 7.27 14.46 1.02
N SER A 418 7.15 13.34 0.28
CA SER A 418 7.96 13.06 -0.90
C SER A 418 7.85 14.16 -1.95
N TRP A 419 6.64 14.66 -2.21
CA TRP A 419 6.46 15.80 -3.12
C TRP A 419 7.20 17.04 -2.65
N ASN A 420 7.03 17.41 -1.38
CA ASN A 420 7.64 18.61 -0.78
C ASN A 420 9.17 18.56 -0.78
N LEU A 421 9.75 17.39 -0.57
CA LEU A 421 11.19 17.17 -0.49
C LEU A 421 11.83 16.75 -1.83
N HIS A 422 11.08 16.79 -2.93
CA HIS A 422 11.53 16.35 -4.26
C HIS A 422 12.04 14.90 -4.29
N ILE A 423 11.47 14.05 -3.46
CA ILE A 423 11.71 12.61 -3.45
C ILE A 423 10.97 12.00 -4.64
N SER A 424 11.70 11.28 -5.49
CA SER A 424 11.20 10.71 -6.76
C SER A 424 10.84 9.24 -6.65
N GLY A 425 11.06 8.60 -5.50
CA GLY A 425 10.76 7.20 -5.29
C GLY A 425 10.54 6.81 -3.84
N PHE A 426 9.87 5.68 -3.64
CA PHE A 426 9.55 5.15 -2.33
C PHE A 426 9.87 3.65 -2.26
N LEU A 427 10.55 3.24 -1.20
CA LEU A 427 10.87 1.85 -0.94
C LEU A 427 10.11 1.33 0.28
N TYR A 428 9.62 0.11 0.19
CA TYR A 428 9.13 -0.65 1.34
C TYR A 428 9.70 -2.06 1.29
N TRP A 429 10.43 -2.45 2.32
CA TRP A 429 11.28 -3.63 2.31
C TRP A 429 10.53 -4.95 2.07
N SER A 430 9.28 -5.08 2.51
CA SER A 430 8.45 -6.27 2.30
C SER A 430 6.97 -5.95 2.34
N SER A 431 6.19 -6.72 1.58
CA SER A 431 4.72 -6.76 1.69
C SER A 431 4.20 -8.11 2.20
N VAL A 432 5.09 -9.09 2.37
CA VAL A 432 4.80 -10.49 2.76
C VAL A 432 5.85 -11.03 3.74
N ALA A 433 6.17 -10.28 4.79
CA ALA A 433 7.14 -10.66 5.82
C ALA A 433 6.58 -11.78 6.72
N TYR A 434 6.43 -12.99 6.15
CA TYR A 434 5.89 -14.14 6.89
C TYR A 434 6.95 -14.94 7.65
N LYS A 435 8.21 -14.54 7.55
CA LYS A 435 9.32 -15.17 8.27
C LYS A 435 9.06 -15.16 9.78
N GLY A 436 9.20 -16.32 10.42
CA GLY A 436 8.98 -16.52 11.85
C GLY A 436 7.55 -16.94 12.22
N HIS A 437 6.59 -16.90 11.29
CA HIS A 437 5.26 -17.48 11.48
C HIS A 437 5.29 -18.99 11.18
N ARG A 438 4.53 -19.75 11.95
CA ARG A 438 4.50 -21.23 11.87
C ARG A 438 3.44 -21.74 10.88
N SER A 439 2.48 -20.90 10.52
CA SER A 439 1.38 -21.23 9.61
C SER A 439 0.79 -19.99 8.96
N LEU A 440 0.06 -20.17 7.85
CA LEU A 440 -0.70 -19.10 7.22
C LEU A 440 -1.78 -18.52 8.13
N GLN A 441 -2.36 -19.36 9.02
CA GLN A 441 -3.33 -18.93 10.03
C GLN A 441 -2.71 -17.95 11.03
N GLU A 442 -1.48 -18.20 11.48
CA GLU A 442 -0.78 -17.32 12.41
C GLU A 442 -0.50 -15.93 11.82
N VAL A 443 -0.25 -15.84 10.50
CA VAL A 443 -0.13 -14.54 9.80
C VAL A 443 -1.43 -13.73 9.91
N TRP A 444 -2.59 -14.38 9.96
CA TRP A 444 -3.89 -13.70 10.11
C TRP A 444 -4.20 -13.31 11.55
N GLU A 445 -3.74 -14.10 12.51
CA GLU A 445 -4.02 -13.89 13.94
C GLU A 445 -3.05 -12.90 14.57
N ALA A 446 -1.77 -12.97 14.18
CA ALA A 446 -0.70 -12.16 14.75
C ALA A 446 0.37 -11.82 13.70
N PRO A 447 0.07 -10.95 12.72
CA PRO A 447 1.03 -10.52 11.70
C PRO A 447 2.10 -9.62 12.33
N THR A 448 2.95 -10.17 13.19
CA THR A 448 3.97 -9.41 13.91
C THR A 448 5.35 -9.64 13.33
N TYR A 449 6.12 -8.58 13.20
CA TYR A 449 7.56 -8.66 12.97
C TYR A 449 8.30 -8.55 14.32
N ARG A 450 9.27 -9.43 14.58
CA ARG A 450 9.98 -9.53 15.87
C ARG A 450 9.04 -9.62 17.09
N GLY A 451 7.83 -10.14 16.91
CA GLY A 451 6.85 -10.41 17.96
C GLY A 451 6.09 -9.21 18.53
N HIS A 452 6.36 -7.98 18.08
CA HIS A 452 5.74 -6.78 18.66
C HIS A 452 5.50 -5.61 17.68
N PHE A 453 5.95 -5.69 16.43
CA PHE A 453 5.62 -4.71 15.40
C PHE A 453 4.47 -5.25 14.54
N TRP A 454 3.24 -4.85 14.87
CA TRP A 454 2.02 -5.38 14.26
C TRP A 454 1.86 -4.94 12.81
N GLY A 455 1.91 -5.89 11.90
CA GLY A 455 1.74 -5.67 10.48
C GLY A 455 2.98 -5.16 9.75
N GLU A 456 4.10 -4.96 10.45
CA GLU A 456 5.35 -4.54 9.79
C GLU A 456 5.76 -5.54 8.72
N GLY A 457 5.96 -5.05 7.49
CA GLY A 457 6.29 -5.88 6.34
C GLY A 457 5.14 -6.76 5.81
N VAL A 458 3.93 -6.69 6.38
CA VAL A 458 2.76 -7.48 5.96
C VAL A 458 1.66 -6.56 5.43
N MET A 459 1.71 -6.20 4.16
CA MET A 459 0.67 -5.43 3.46
C MET A 459 -0.34 -6.33 2.74
N LEU A 460 0.08 -7.54 2.42
CA LEU A 460 -0.71 -8.60 1.81
C LEU A 460 -0.75 -9.80 2.75
N TYR A 461 -1.94 -10.36 2.94
CA TYR A 461 -2.16 -11.58 3.71
C TYR A 461 -2.25 -12.78 2.78
N PRO A 462 -1.82 -13.99 3.20
CA PRO A 462 -1.97 -15.19 2.38
C PRO A 462 -3.46 -15.50 2.18
N GLY A 463 -3.87 -15.75 0.94
CA GLY A 463 -5.29 -15.89 0.59
C GLY A 463 -5.95 -17.19 1.07
N ALA A 464 -5.17 -18.27 1.23
CA ALA A 464 -5.69 -19.60 1.53
C ALA A 464 -6.60 -19.66 2.77
N PRO A 465 -6.30 -19.01 3.93
CA PRO A 465 -7.19 -19.00 5.08
C PRO A 465 -8.54 -18.33 4.82
N ALA A 466 -8.63 -17.43 3.83
CA ALA A 466 -9.87 -16.83 3.36
C ALA A 466 -10.47 -17.52 2.12
N GLY A 467 -9.95 -18.68 1.72
CA GLY A 467 -10.39 -19.42 0.55
C GLY A 467 -10.08 -18.73 -0.79
N VAL A 468 -9.15 -17.78 -0.79
CA VAL A 468 -8.70 -17.01 -1.97
C VAL A 468 -7.41 -17.60 -2.51
N TYR A 469 -7.33 -17.81 -3.82
CA TYR A 469 -6.05 -18.14 -4.46
C TYR A 469 -5.25 -16.86 -4.69
N GLY A 470 -4.07 -16.76 -4.08
CA GLY A 470 -3.23 -15.56 -4.09
C GLY A 470 -3.22 -14.83 -2.75
N PHE A 471 -3.49 -13.53 -2.77
CA PHE A 471 -3.32 -12.64 -1.63
C PHE A 471 -4.59 -11.86 -1.30
N VAL A 472 -4.71 -11.48 -0.04
CA VAL A 472 -5.76 -10.60 0.49
C VAL A 472 -5.10 -9.27 0.92
N PRO A 473 -5.53 -8.13 0.39
CA PRO A 473 -4.94 -6.84 0.74
C PRO A 473 -5.30 -6.41 2.17
N SER A 474 -4.44 -5.63 2.78
CA SER A 474 -4.73 -4.92 4.03
C SER A 474 -5.42 -3.57 3.77
N ILE A 475 -6.07 -3.01 4.79
CA ILE A 475 -6.52 -1.60 4.80
C ILE A 475 -5.34 -0.68 4.53
N ARG A 476 -4.18 -0.98 5.08
CA ARG A 476 -2.95 -0.18 4.94
C ARG A 476 -2.50 -0.06 3.49
N LEU A 477 -2.57 -1.16 2.73
CA LEU A 477 -2.25 -1.14 1.30
C LEU A 477 -3.28 -0.31 0.49
N LYS A 478 -4.57 -0.36 0.86
CA LYS A 478 -5.59 0.52 0.29
C LYS A 478 -5.30 2.00 0.56
N LEU A 479 -4.94 2.33 1.79
CA LEU A 479 -4.58 3.70 2.17
C LEU A 479 -3.31 4.19 1.48
N PHE A 480 -2.34 3.30 1.22
CA PHE A 480 -1.18 3.63 0.39
C PHE A 480 -1.61 3.98 -1.05
N ARG A 481 -2.53 3.21 -1.65
CA ARG A 481 -3.06 3.50 -2.99
C ARG A 481 -3.66 4.91 -3.05
N GLU A 482 -4.50 5.27 -2.08
CA GLU A 482 -5.09 6.62 -2.00
C GLU A 482 -4.00 7.71 -1.96
N ALA A 483 -2.92 7.46 -1.21
CA ALA A 483 -1.78 8.37 -1.17
C ALA A 483 -1.03 8.43 -2.52
N ALA A 484 -0.89 7.28 -3.20
CA ALA A 484 -0.27 7.23 -4.53
C ALA A 484 -1.12 7.98 -5.56
N GLU A 485 -2.44 7.87 -5.49
CA GLU A 485 -3.37 8.62 -6.33
C GLU A 485 -3.32 10.13 -6.04
N ASP A 486 -3.18 10.57 -4.76
CA ASP A 486 -2.86 11.97 -4.44
C ASP A 486 -1.59 12.45 -5.16
N TYR A 487 -0.53 11.62 -5.18
CA TYR A 487 0.72 11.96 -5.86
C TYR A 487 0.52 12.10 -7.37
N GLU A 488 -0.31 11.24 -7.98
CA GLU A 488 -0.67 11.35 -9.40
C GLU A 488 -1.40 12.68 -9.70
N TYR A 489 -2.31 13.12 -8.83
CA TYR A 489 -2.96 14.43 -8.96
C TYR A 489 -1.92 15.56 -8.96
N MET A 490 -0.98 15.51 -8.03
CA MET A 490 0.10 16.50 -7.94
C MET A 490 0.98 16.50 -9.19
N ALA A 491 1.38 15.31 -9.66
CA ALA A 491 2.19 15.14 -10.87
C ALA A 491 1.46 15.62 -12.12
N LEU A 492 0.18 15.25 -12.28
CA LEU A 492 -0.65 15.68 -13.41
C LEU A 492 -0.86 17.20 -13.42
N ALA A 493 -1.12 17.80 -12.27
CA ALA A 493 -1.26 19.25 -12.14
C ALA A 493 0.06 19.98 -12.49
N ALA A 494 1.20 19.47 -11.99
CA ALA A 494 2.52 20.01 -12.32
C ALA A 494 2.84 19.92 -13.81
N ALA A 495 2.53 18.80 -14.46
CA ALA A 495 2.69 18.61 -15.91
C ALA A 495 1.83 19.60 -16.73
N LYS A 496 0.71 20.05 -16.17
CA LYS A 496 -0.16 21.10 -16.75
C LYS A 496 0.27 22.53 -16.36
N GLY A 497 1.49 22.73 -15.84
CA GLY A 497 2.04 24.05 -15.48
C GLY A 497 1.49 24.64 -14.18
N LYS A 498 0.91 23.81 -13.29
CA LYS A 498 0.34 24.21 -11.99
C LYS A 498 1.22 23.83 -10.79
N ARG A 499 2.53 23.63 -11.01
CA ARG A 499 3.43 23.19 -9.96
C ARG A 499 3.42 24.10 -8.74
N GLU A 500 3.47 25.42 -8.93
CA GLU A 500 3.46 26.39 -7.82
C GLU A 500 2.16 26.31 -6.98
N ASP A 501 1.02 26.02 -7.61
CA ASP A 501 -0.24 25.83 -6.90
C ASP A 501 -0.20 24.57 -6.03
N VAL A 502 0.35 23.48 -6.57
CA VAL A 502 0.56 22.22 -5.84
C VAL A 502 1.48 22.43 -4.65
N ASP A 503 2.66 23.03 -4.87
CA ASP A 503 3.65 23.29 -3.83
C ASP A 503 3.06 24.13 -2.69
N ARG A 504 2.22 25.13 -3.02
CA ARG A 504 1.49 25.93 -2.02
C ARG A 504 0.48 25.13 -1.21
N ILE A 505 -0.22 24.18 -1.85
CA ILE A 505 -1.18 23.29 -1.17
C ILE A 505 -0.45 22.35 -0.22
N VAL A 506 0.64 21.74 -0.69
CA VAL A 506 1.46 20.81 0.10
C VAL A 506 2.07 21.52 1.31
N ALA A 507 2.67 22.69 1.14
CA ALA A 507 3.23 23.49 2.23
C ALA A 507 2.19 23.81 3.32
N ARG A 508 0.94 24.17 2.94
CA ARG A 508 -0.14 24.40 3.91
C ARG A 508 -0.56 23.14 4.67
N SER A 509 -0.46 21.98 4.03
CA SER A 509 -0.72 20.69 4.68
C SER A 509 0.31 20.40 5.77
N GLU A 510 1.59 20.68 5.50
CA GLU A 510 2.69 20.55 6.46
C GLU A 510 2.52 21.48 7.67
N GLU A 511 2.15 22.75 7.48
CA GLU A 511 1.89 23.70 8.56
C GLU A 511 0.82 23.21 9.55
N ARG A 512 -0.24 22.57 9.07
CA ARG A 512 -1.30 21.99 9.90
C ARG A 512 -0.85 20.78 10.69
N ARG A 513 0.16 20.06 10.19
CA ARG A 513 0.71 18.87 10.82
C ARG A 513 1.63 19.18 12.01
N VAL A 514 2.30 20.30 11.99
CA VAL A 514 3.23 20.76 13.06
C VAL A 514 2.50 21.33 14.28
N GLY A 515 1.17 21.19 14.36
CA GLY A 515 0.43 21.45 15.61
C GLY A 515 0.31 22.93 15.99
N LYS A 516 0.08 23.79 15.01
CA LYS A 516 -0.37 25.17 15.27
C LYS A 516 -1.87 25.33 15.09
#